data_f2ca8b25436c50c5456f1aa514a8526c
#
_entry.id   f2ca8b25436c50c5456f1aa514a8526c
#
_cell.length_a   1.000
_cell.length_b   1.000
_cell.length_c   1.000
_cell.angle_alpha   90.00
_cell.angle_beta   90.00
_cell.angle_gamma   90.00
#
_symmetry.space_group_name_H-M   'P 1'
#
loop_
_entity.id
_entity.type
_entity.pdbx_description
1 polymer ?
#
loop_
_entity_poly.entity_id
_entity_poly.type
_entity_poly.pdbx_seq_one_letter_code
_entity_poly.pdbx_strand_id
1 'polypeptide(L)' 'MKTLKEAKIGQTVKVGKLHGEGPVKRRIMDMGITRGTEVYIRKVAPLGDPMEVTVRGYELSLRKADTEMIEVE' A
#
# COMPACT_ATOMS: atom_id res chain seq x y z
N MET A 1 6.61 -6.21 12.77
CA MET A 1 6.23 -5.05 11.94
C MET A 1 5.28 -5.51 10.85
N LYS A 2 4.15 -4.83 10.72
CA LYS A 2 3.14 -5.21 9.76
C LYS A 2 3.18 -4.30 8.54
N THR A 3 3.20 -4.88 7.35
CA THR A 3 3.21 -4.11 6.11
C THR A 3 1.91 -4.30 5.35
N LEU A 4 1.72 -3.49 4.33
CA LEU A 4 0.53 -3.56 3.49
C LEU A 4 0.41 -4.93 2.82
N LYS A 5 1.53 -5.60 2.58
CA LYS A 5 1.55 -6.93 2.00
C LYS A 5 0.70 -7.93 2.80
N GLU A 6 0.61 -7.74 4.10
CA GLU A 6 -0.12 -8.65 4.98
C GLU A 6 -1.59 -8.30 5.13
N ALA A 7 -2.03 -7.18 4.57
CA ALA A 7 -3.42 -6.77 4.63
C ALA A 7 -4.27 -7.66 3.73
N LYS A 8 -5.52 -7.84 4.14
CA LYS A 8 -6.45 -8.73 3.44
C LYS A 8 -7.53 -7.95 2.72
N ILE A 9 -8.11 -8.60 1.70
CA ILE A 9 -9.22 -8.02 0.93
C ILE A 9 -10.33 -7.60 1.89
N GLY A 10 -10.83 -6.39 1.68
CA GLY A 10 -11.91 -5.84 2.49
C GLY A 10 -11.45 -5.05 3.70
N GLN A 11 -10.17 -5.10 4.03
CA GLN A 11 -9.64 -4.32 5.15
C GLN A 11 -9.33 -2.89 4.74
N THR A 12 -9.52 -1.98 5.68
CA THR A 12 -9.01 -0.62 5.56
C THR A 12 -7.91 -0.47 6.58
N VAL A 13 -6.73 -0.13 6.13
CA VAL A 13 -5.57 0.03 7.01
C VAL A 13 -5.03 1.44 6.91
N LYS A 14 -4.30 1.85 7.93
CA LYS A 14 -3.73 3.19 7.98
C LYS A 14 -2.22 3.11 7.81
N VAL A 15 -1.68 3.92 6.93
CA VAL A 15 -0.23 3.94 6.69
C VAL A 15 0.49 4.52 7.90
N GLY A 16 1.45 3.77 8.42
CA GLY A 16 2.27 4.23 9.53
C GLY A 16 3.57 4.84 9.04
N LYS A 17 4.35 4.08 8.30
CA LYS A 17 5.65 4.55 7.86
C LYS A 17 5.97 3.98 6.49
N LEU A 18 6.63 4.79 5.67
CA LEU A 18 7.15 4.33 4.39
C LEU A 18 8.62 4.00 4.56
N HIS A 19 8.98 2.78 4.18
CA HIS A 19 10.36 2.33 4.22
C HIS A 19 11.00 2.51 2.85
N GLY A 20 12.30 2.24 2.78
CA GLY A 20 13.03 2.40 1.54
C GLY A 20 13.49 3.83 1.32
N GLU A 21 14.19 4.02 0.23
CA GLU A 21 14.77 5.33 -0.11
C GLU A 21 14.69 5.53 -1.61
N GLY A 22 14.87 6.80 -2.03
CA GLY A 22 15.00 7.14 -3.42
C GLY A 22 13.72 7.03 -4.22
N PRO A 23 13.83 6.58 -5.49
CA PRO A 23 12.70 6.62 -6.43
C PRO A 23 11.47 5.82 -6.02
N VAL A 24 11.68 4.69 -5.38
CA VAL A 24 10.55 3.83 -4.98
C VAL A 24 9.68 4.52 -3.95
N LYS A 25 10.31 5.07 -2.92
CA LYS A 25 9.57 5.78 -1.87
C LYS A 25 8.87 7.01 -2.44
N ARG A 26 9.56 7.74 -3.31
CA ARG A 26 8.98 8.93 -3.94
C ARG A 26 7.77 8.56 -4.78
N ARG A 27 7.85 7.48 -5.54
CA ARG A 27 6.73 7.02 -6.37
C ARG A 27 5.51 6.70 -5.52
N ILE A 28 5.73 6.01 -4.40
CA ILE A 28 4.64 5.67 -3.48
C ILE A 28 3.99 6.94 -2.93
N MET A 29 4.79 7.91 -2.54
CA MET A 29 4.29 9.18 -2.04
C MET A 29 3.53 9.95 -3.12
N ASP A 30 4.03 9.92 -4.34
CA ASP A 30 3.40 10.60 -5.46
C ASP A 30 2.02 10.03 -5.78
N MET A 31 1.80 8.76 -5.45
CA MET A 31 0.49 8.14 -5.61
C MET A 31 -0.49 8.53 -4.49
N GLY A 32 -0.06 9.35 -3.56
CA GLY A 32 -0.92 9.79 -2.46
C GLY A 32 -0.83 8.91 -1.23
N ILE A 33 0.08 7.96 -1.21
CA ILE A 33 0.25 7.07 -0.06
C ILE A 33 1.29 7.67 0.87
N THR A 34 0.82 8.37 1.88
CA THR A 34 1.67 9.04 2.86
C THR A 34 1.25 8.60 4.25
N ARG A 35 2.05 8.94 5.25
CA ARG A 35 1.74 8.59 6.63
C ARG A 35 0.35 9.11 7.02
N GLY A 36 -0.44 8.25 7.65
CA GLY A 36 -1.79 8.58 8.08
C GLY A 36 -2.87 8.35 7.04
N THR A 37 -2.48 8.00 5.81
CA THR A 37 -3.45 7.76 4.74
C THR A 37 -4.14 6.42 4.96
N GLU A 38 -5.45 6.38 4.73
CA GLU A 38 -6.20 5.13 4.78
C GLU A 38 -6.16 4.45 3.41
N VAL A 39 -5.95 3.14 3.43
CA VAL A 39 -5.87 2.33 2.23
C VAL A 39 -6.88 1.20 2.34
N TYR A 40 -7.79 1.12 1.40
CA TYR A 40 -8.78 0.05 1.34
C TYR A 40 -8.31 -1.03 0.37
N ILE A 41 -8.28 -2.27 0.80
CA ILE A 41 -7.79 -3.38 -0.01
C ILE A 41 -8.95 -3.96 -0.82
N ARG A 42 -8.94 -3.70 -2.13
CA ARG A 42 -10.01 -4.15 -3.02
C ARG A 42 -9.80 -5.58 -3.52
N LYS A 43 -8.60 -5.88 -3.93
CA LYS A 43 -8.26 -7.15 -4.57
C LYS A 43 -6.80 -7.49 -4.37
N VAL A 44 -6.51 -8.78 -4.30
CA VAL A 44 -5.13 -9.26 -4.24
C VAL A 44 -5.03 -10.42 -5.22
N ALA A 45 -4.11 -10.32 -6.17
CA ALA A 45 -3.88 -11.40 -7.12
C ALA A 45 -3.39 -12.65 -6.38
N PRO A 46 -3.57 -13.86 -6.97
CA PRO A 46 -3.27 -15.11 -6.27
C PRO A 46 -1.90 -15.21 -5.63
N LEU A 47 -0.89 -14.57 -6.22
CA LEU A 47 0.47 -14.60 -5.67
C LEU A 47 0.80 -13.33 -4.89
N GLY A 48 -0.20 -12.52 -4.58
CA GLY A 48 0.01 -11.28 -3.86
C GLY A 48 0.52 -10.13 -4.73
N ASP A 49 0.52 -10.30 -6.04
CA ASP A 49 1.08 -9.30 -6.95
C ASP A 49 0.29 -9.27 -8.25
N PRO A 50 -0.39 -8.19 -8.57
CA PRO A 50 -0.47 -6.95 -7.82
C PRO A 50 -1.55 -6.95 -6.74
N MET A 51 -1.51 -5.93 -5.90
CA MET A 51 -2.57 -5.65 -4.95
C MET A 51 -3.30 -4.39 -5.42
N GLU A 52 -4.63 -4.48 -5.53
CA GLU A 52 -5.43 -3.33 -5.96
C GLU A 52 -6.07 -2.68 -4.74
N VAL A 53 -5.88 -1.39 -4.60
CA VAL A 53 -6.34 -0.64 -3.44
C VAL A 53 -7.05 0.64 -3.84
N THR A 54 -7.81 1.19 -2.91
CA THR A 54 -8.43 2.50 -3.07
C THR A 54 -7.78 3.45 -2.06
N VAL A 55 -7.27 4.56 -2.55
CA VAL A 55 -6.63 5.58 -1.74
C VAL A 55 -7.20 6.93 -2.14
N ARG A 56 -7.75 7.65 -1.16
CA ARG A 56 -8.31 9.01 -1.39
C ARG A 56 -9.29 9.05 -2.56
N GLY A 57 -10.09 7.98 -2.73
CA GLY A 57 -11.07 7.90 -3.80
C GLY A 57 -10.51 7.44 -5.14
N TYR A 58 -9.23 7.16 -5.24
CA TYR A 58 -8.62 6.67 -6.46
C TYR A 58 -8.27 5.20 -6.33
N GLU A 59 -8.39 4.49 -7.44
CA GLU A 59 -8.00 3.08 -7.50
C GLU A 59 -6.57 2.99 -7.99
N LEU A 60 -5.76 2.25 -7.23
CA LEU A 60 -4.35 2.08 -7.54
C LEU A 60 -3.99 0.61 -7.55
N SER A 61 -2.99 0.27 -8.34
CA SER A 61 -2.44 -1.08 -8.39
C SER A 61 -1.00 -1.02 -7.86
N LEU A 62 -0.71 -1.78 -6.83
CA LEU A 62 0.60 -1.79 -6.20
C LEU A 62 1.27 -3.13 -6.43
N ARG A 63 2.56 -3.08 -6.73
CA ARG A 63 3.35 -4.30 -6.83
C ARG A 63 3.68 -4.82 -5.45
N LYS A 64 3.95 -6.11 -5.35
CA LYS A 64 4.33 -6.72 -4.09
C LYS A 64 5.49 -5.98 -3.44
N ALA A 65 6.49 -5.60 -4.23
CA ALA A 65 7.63 -4.86 -3.71
C ALA A 65 7.23 -3.52 -3.08
N ASP A 66 6.22 -2.86 -3.66
CA ASP A 66 5.72 -1.61 -3.10
C ASP A 66 5.03 -1.86 -1.76
N THR A 67 4.20 -2.90 -1.69
CA THR A 67 3.45 -3.20 -0.47
C THR A 67 4.35 -3.55 0.71
N GLU A 68 5.50 -4.14 0.42
CA GLU A 68 6.48 -4.49 1.45
C GLU A 68 7.15 -3.26 2.07
N MET A 69 7.10 -2.14 1.37
CA MET A 69 7.72 -0.89 1.83
C MET A 69 6.76 -0.01 2.62
N ILE A 70 5.49 -0.39 2.69
CA ILE A 70 4.46 0.40 3.35
C ILE A 70 4.08 -0.27 4.66
N GLU A 71 4.57 0.30 5.76
CA GLU A 71 4.22 -0.19 7.09
C GLU A 71 2.83 0.34 7.46
N VAL A 72 1.98 -0.50 8.02
CA VAL A 72 0.63 -0.12 8.42
C VAL A 72 0.46 -0.27 9.93
N GLU A 73 -0.45 0.53 10.46
CA GLU A 73 -0.80 0.49 11.88
C GLU A 73 -1.85 -0.56 12.16
#